data_1ec800a7c59dccc0d51883d860246392
#
_entry.id   1ec800a7c59dccc0d51883d860246392
#
_cell.length_a   1.000
_cell.length_b   1.000
_cell.length_c   1.000
_cell.angle_alpha   90.00
_cell.angle_beta   90.00
_cell.angle_gamma   90.00
#
_symmetry.space_group_name_H-M   'P 1'
#
loop_
_entity.id
_entity.type
_entity.pdbx_description
1 polymer ?
#
loop_
_entity_poly.entity_id
_entity_poly.type
_entity_poly.pdbx_seq_one_letter_code
_entity_poly.pdbx_strand_id
1 'polypeptide(L)'
;HRIDRGNHMTSIFLYSCAALILFGIGLFGLAVHPYLIRKIMALNVMAGGVFLFLISLAYAPAGRDPDPVPQAMVLTGIVVAVSATAFALFLARHIEEKSTGSDHKDQTDHVD
;
A
#
# COMPACT_ATOMS: atom_id res chain seq x y z
N HIS A 1 -35.35 -4.68 7.53
CA HIS A 1 -34.25 -4.37 8.45
C HIS A 1 -33.35 -5.57 8.66
N ARG A 2 -33.87 -6.77 8.54
CA ARG A 2 -33.07 -8.00 8.54
C ARG A 2 -32.14 -8.05 7.34
N ILE A 3 -32.61 -7.53 6.22
CA ILE A 3 -31.83 -7.47 4.98
C ILE A 3 -30.64 -6.53 5.17
N ASP A 4 -30.84 -5.40 5.84
CA ASP A 4 -29.76 -4.44 6.11
C ASP A 4 -28.69 -5.04 7.01
N ARG A 5 -29.11 -5.78 8.05
CA ARG A 5 -28.15 -6.44 8.94
C ARG A 5 -27.34 -7.50 8.22
N GLY A 6 -28.00 -8.31 7.40
CA GLY A 6 -27.33 -9.31 6.60
C GLY A 6 -26.35 -8.68 5.61
N ASN A 7 -26.77 -7.59 4.98
CA ASN A 7 -25.91 -6.87 4.05
C ASN A 7 -24.72 -6.23 4.76
N HIS A 8 -24.92 -5.73 5.98
CA HIS A 8 -23.83 -5.15 6.78
C HIS A 8 -22.77 -6.18 7.13
N MET A 9 -23.21 -7.33 7.65
CA MET A 9 -22.29 -8.42 8.00
C MET A 9 -21.57 -8.96 6.78
N THR A 10 -22.28 -9.14 5.69
CA THR A 10 -21.71 -9.61 4.44
C THR A 10 -20.68 -8.61 3.92
N SER A 11 -20.99 -7.31 3.98
CA SER A 11 -20.07 -6.27 3.54
C SER A 11 -18.79 -6.25 4.36
N ILE A 12 -18.91 -6.32 5.68
CA ILE A 12 -17.74 -6.36 6.58
C ILE A 12 -16.88 -7.58 6.28
N PHE A 13 -17.52 -8.72 6.11
CA PHE A 13 -16.82 -9.96 5.80
C PHE A 13 -16.10 -9.86 4.46
N LEU A 14 -16.76 -9.32 3.44
CA LEU A 14 -16.17 -9.12 2.12
C LEU A 14 -14.96 -8.18 2.18
N TYR A 15 -15.09 -7.06 2.88
CA TYR A 15 -14.00 -6.10 3.00
C TYR A 15 -12.82 -6.69 3.76
N SER A 16 -13.09 -7.45 4.81
CA SER A 16 -12.03 -8.11 5.59
C SER A 16 -11.29 -9.14 4.75
N CYS A 17 -12.03 -9.94 3.98
CA CYS A 17 -11.42 -10.92 3.08
C CYS A 17 -10.58 -10.23 2.00
N ALA A 18 -11.11 -9.16 1.42
CA ALA A 18 -10.38 -8.39 0.41
C ALA A 18 -9.10 -7.81 0.99
N ALA A 19 -9.16 -7.31 2.22
CA ALA A 19 -8.00 -6.76 2.91
C ALA A 19 -6.91 -7.81 3.10
N LEU A 20 -7.29 -9.00 3.53
CA LEU A 20 -6.35 -10.10 3.73
C LEU A 20 -5.74 -10.55 2.41
N ILE A 21 -6.55 -10.62 1.36
CA ILE A 21 -6.06 -10.97 0.01
C ILE A 21 -5.07 -9.92 -0.48
N LEU A 22 -5.38 -8.65 -0.34
CA LEU A 22 -4.49 -7.56 -0.72
C LEU A 22 -3.17 -7.63 0.04
N PHE A 23 -3.26 -7.87 1.34
CA PHE A 23 -2.06 -8.01 2.18
C PHE A 23 -1.20 -9.17 1.71
N GLY A 24 -1.81 -10.31 1.44
CA GLY A 24 -1.10 -11.48 0.94
C GLY A 24 -0.44 -11.24 -0.41
N ILE A 25 -1.16 -10.59 -1.33
CA ILE A 25 -0.62 -10.25 -2.65
C ILE A 25 0.57 -9.29 -2.51
N GLY A 26 0.43 -8.29 -1.66
CA GLY A 26 1.51 -7.33 -1.41
C GLY A 26 2.74 -8.00 -0.81
N LEU A 27 2.53 -8.88 0.16
CA LEU A 27 3.61 -9.62 0.78
C LEU A 27 4.33 -10.52 -0.22
N PHE A 28 3.56 -11.21 -1.05
CA PHE A 28 4.10 -12.06 -2.11
C PHE A 28 4.94 -11.24 -3.09
N GLY A 29 4.39 -10.12 -3.54
CA GLY A 29 5.11 -9.23 -4.45
C GLY A 29 6.40 -8.70 -3.85
N LEU A 30 6.35 -8.34 -2.56
CA LEU A 30 7.54 -7.85 -1.87
C LEU A 30 8.64 -8.90 -1.80
N ALA A 31 8.26 -10.17 -1.60
CA ALA A 31 9.22 -11.27 -1.48
C ALA A 31 9.81 -11.68 -2.83
N VAL A 32 9.01 -11.63 -3.89
CA VAL A 32 9.38 -12.22 -5.19
C VAL A 32 10.12 -11.23 -6.09
N HIS A 33 9.69 -9.97 -6.11
CA HIS A 33 10.25 -9.00 -7.05
C HIS A 33 11.60 -8.46 -6.56
N PRO A 34 12.64 -8.52 -7.41
CA PRO A 34 13.96 -7.98 -7.06
C PRO A 34 14.10 -6.47 -7.29
N TYR A 35 13.23 -5.88 -8.10
CA TYR A 35 13.33 -4.46 -8.45
C TYR A 35 12.80 -3.59 -7.33
N LEU A 36 13.53 -2.51 -7.02
CA LEU A 36 13.20 -1.61 -5.92
C LEU A 36 11.83 -0.95 -6.12
N ILE A 37 11.53 -0.50 -7.33
CA ILE A 37 10.26 0.16 -7.63
C ILE A 37 9.09 -0.81 -7.39
N ARG A 38 9.24 -2.04 -7.82
CA ARG A 38 8.19 -3.06 -7.62
C ARG A 38 8.02 -3.40 -6.15
N LYS A 39 9.10 -3.41 -5.38
CA LYS A 39 9.04 -3.62 -3.93
C LYS A 39 8.27 -2.49 -3.25
N ILE A 40 8.49 -1.25 -3.68
CA ILE A 40 7.78 -0.10 -3.14
C ILE A 40 6.28 -0.21 -3.45
N MET A 41 5.93 -0.60 -4.67
CA MET A 41 4.54 -0.80 -5.05
C MET A 41 3.90 -1.94 -4.25
N ALA A 42 4.62 -3.03 -4.05
CA ALA A 42 4.13 -4.16 -3.25
C ALA A 42 3.89 -3.76 -1.80
N LEU A 43 4.80 -2.96 -1.25
CA LEU A 43 4.64 -2.42 0.11
C LEU A 43 3.41 -1.53 0.20
N ASN A 44 3.16 -0.73 -0.84
CA ASN A 44 1.98 0.13 -0.91
C ASN A 44 0.68 -0.68 -0.93
N VAL A 45 0.65 -1.76 -1.72
CA VAL A 45 -0.51 -2.65 -1.77
C VAL A 45 -0.74 -3.30 -0.41
N MET A 46 0.33 -3.72 0.25
CA MET A 46 0.27 -4.33 1.58
C MET A 46 -0.31 -3.34 2.60
N ALA A 47 0.19 -2.09 2.57
CA ALA A 47 -0.31 -1.03 3.44
C ALA A 47 -1.78 -0.73 3.17
N GLY A 48 -2.18 -0.74 1.90
CA GLY A 48 -3.58 -0.58 1.51
C GLY A 48 -4.47 -1.65 2.10
N GLY A 49 -3.99 -2.89 2.11
CA GLY A 49 -4.70 -4.00 2.73
C GLY A 49 -4.90 -3.80 4.23
N VAL A 50 -3.87 -3.33 4.92
CA VAL A 50 -3.96 -3.03 6.36
C VAL A 50 -4.96 -1.90 6.61
N PHE A 51 -4.91 -0.85 5.80
CA PHE A 51 -5.83 0.28 5.93
C PHE A 51 -7.27 -0.15 5.71
N LEU A 52 -7.49 -0.97 4.68
CA LEU A 52 -8.84 -1.49 4.40
C LEU A 52 -9.34 -2.35 5.55
N PHE A 53 -8.48 -3.16 6.15
CA PHE A 53 -8.82 -3.98 7.31
C PHE A 53 -9.21 -3.10 8.49
N LEU A 54 -8.45 -2.04 8.76
CA LEU A 54 -8.75 -1.12 9.86
C LEU A 54 -10.07 -0.41 9.64
N ILE A 55 -10.35 0.03 8.40
CA ILE A 55 -11.62 0.67 8.06
C ILE A 55 -12.77 -0.32 8.25
N SER A 56 -12.57 -1.57 7.86
CA SER A 56 -13.56 -2.61 8.05
C SER A 56 -13.89 -2.83 9.52
N LEU A 57 -12.87 -2.81 10.38
CA LEU A 57 -13.07 -2.93 11.82
C LEU A 57 -13.77 -1.71 12.41
N ALA A 58 -13.50 -0.53 11.84
CA ALA A 58 -14.10 0.72 12.31
C ALA A 58 -15.57 0.85 11.89
N TYR A 59 -15.98 0.07 10.89
CA TYR A 59 -17.32 0.14 10.35
C TYR A 59 -18.33 -0.32 11.43
N ALA A 60 -19.25 0.56 11.78
CA ALA A 60 -20.22 0.30 12.84
C ALA A 60 -21.49 -0.31 12.28
N PRO A 61 -22.20 -1.14 13.07
CA PRO A 61 -23.52 -1.63 12.67
C PRO A 61 -24.50 -0.48 12.48
N ALA A 62 -25.59 -0.75 11.77
CA ALA A 62 -26.62 0.24 11.50
C ALA A 62 -27.12 0.87 12.81
N GLY A 63 -27.18 2.20 12.85
CA GLY A 63 -27.63 2.95 13.99
C GLY A 63 -26.54 3.43 14.94
N ARG A 64 -25.29 3.06 14.69
CA ARG A 64 -24.15 3.55 15.47
C ARG A 64 -23.19 4.33 14.56
N ASP A 65 -22.56 5.32 15.14
CA ASP A 65 -21.54 6.08 14.45
C ASP A 65 -20.27 5.24 14.31
N PRO A 66 -19.54 5.34 13.15
CA PRO A 66 -18.28 4.66 13.03
C PRO A 66 -17.28 5.15 14.07
N ASP A 67 -16.39 4.25 14.49
CA ASP A 67 -15.35 4.62 15.44
C ASP A 67 -14.39 5.60 14.77
N PRO A 68 -14.24 6.82 15.32
CA PRO A 68 -13.37 7.82 14.70
C PRO A 68 -11.89 7.54 14.88
N VAL A 69 -11.51 6.73 15.86
CA VAL A 69 -10.08 6.47 16.14
C VAL A 69 -9.43 5.67 15.03
N PRO A 70 -9.96 4.50 14.59
CA PRO A 70 -9.36 3.81 13.45
C PRO A 70 -9.41 4.62 12.16
N GLN A 71 -10.46 5.41 11.93
CA GLN A 71 -10.56 6.26 10.75
C GLN A 71 -9.46 7.32 10.75
N ALA A 72 -9.21 7.95 11.88
CA ALA A 72 -8.14 8.94 12.01
C ALA A 72 -6.77 8.31 11.80
N MET A 73 -6.56 7.12 12.35
CA MET A 73 -5.30 6.39 12.17
C MET A 73 -5.05 6.05 10.71
N VAL A 74 -6.09 5.61 10.00
CA VAL A 74 -5.99 5.30 8.57
C VAL A 74 -5.67 6.56 7.77
N LEU A 75 -6.35 7.66 8.05
CA LEU A 75 -6.12 8.91 7.35
C LEU A 75 -4.68 9.39 7.53
N THR A 76 -4.19 9.36 8.77
CA THR A 76 -2.81 9.70 9.07
C THR A 76 -1.85 8.75 8.35
N GLY A 77 -2.15 7.46 8.38
CA GLY A 77 -1.35 6.45 7.70
C GLY A 77 -1.29 6.65 6.20
N ILE A 78 -2.41 7.03 5.58
CA ILE A 78 -2.45 7.32 4.14
C ILE A 78 -1.52 8.48 3.80
N VAL A 79 -1.57 9.56 4.57
CA VAL A 79 -0.71 10.72 4.34
C VAL A 79 0.75 10.33 4.46
N VAL A 80 1.10 9.60 5.52
CA VAL A 80 2.48 9.14 5.75
C VAL A 80 2.91 8.20 4.63
N ALA A 81 2.04 7.28 4.22
CA ALA A 81 2.36 6.31 3.17
C ALA A 81 2.61 7.00 1.82
N VAL A 82 1.77 7.98 1.47
CA VAL A 82 1.94 8.74 0.23
C VAL A 82 3.25 9.50 0.26
N SER A 83 3.55 10.17 1.36
CA SER A 83 4.79 10.93 1.51
C SER A 83 6.02 10.03 1.44
N ALA A 84 5.98 8.92 2.17
CA ALA A 84 7.09 7.96 2.19
C ALA A 84 7.30 7.32 0.81
N THR A 85 6.20 6.98 0.13
CA THR A 85 6.26 6.40 -1.22
C THR A 85 6.84 7.39 -2.21
N ALA A 86 6.41 8.64 -2.17
CA ALA A 86 6.94 9.68 -3.04
C ALA A 86 8.44 9.88 -2.82
N PHE A 87 8.86 9.90 -1.56
CA PHE A 87 10.26 10.03 -1.20
C PHE A 87 11.07 8.83 -1.67
N ALA A 88 10.53 7.63 -1.48
CA ALA A 88 11.20 6.40 -1.90
C ALA A 88 11.32 6.32 -3.42
N LEU A 89 10.30 6.73 -4.16
CA LEU A 89 10.33 6.77 -5.61
C LEU A 89 11.36 7.80 -6.12
N PHE A 90 11.43 8.94 -5.44
CA PHE A 90 12.43 9.95 -5.76
C PHE A 90 13.85 9.39 -5.58
N LEU A 91 14.09 8.72 -4.47
CA LEU A 91 15.39 8.10 -4.21
C LEU A 91 15.71 6.99 -5.21
N ALA A 92 14.72 6.17 -5.56
CA ALA A 92 14.90 5.11 -6.54
C ALA A 92 15.26 5.67 -7.91
N ARG A 93 14.61 6.76 -8.31
CA ARG A 93 14.90 7.45 -9.55
C ARG A 93 16.32 8.02 -9.55
N HIS A 94 16.70 8.59 -8.43
CA HIS A 94 18.03 9.16 -8.28
C HIS A 94 19.12 8.09 -8.39
N ILE A 95 18.89 6.94 -7.80
CA ILE A 95 19.80 5.81 -7.89
C ILE A 95 19.92 5.31 -9.34
N GLU A 96 18.80 5.21 -10.04
CA GLU A 96 18.79 4.80 -11.45
C GLU A 96 19.57 5.78 -12.33
N GLU A 97 19.37 7.07 -12.11
CA GLU A 97 20.08 8.11 -12.85
C GLU A 97 21.58 8.03 -12.61
N LYS A 98 22.00 7.82 -11.38
CA LYS A 98 23.40 7.65 -11.05
C LYS A 98 23.99 6.40 -11.69
N SER A 99 23.27 5.30 -11.66
CA SER A 99 23.70 4.05 -12.27
C SER A 99 23.85 4.19 -13.78
N THR A 100 22.87 4.81 -14.44
CA THR A 100 22.91 5.07 -15.87
C THR A 100 24.03 6.03 -16.21
N GLY A 101 24.21 7.08 -15.40
CA GLY A 101 25.30 8.03 -15.57
C GLY A 101 26.68 7.39 -15.44
N SER A 102 26.84 6.50 -14.48
CA SER A 102 28.09 5.77 -14.27
C SER A 102 28.40 4.84 -15.45
N ASP A 103 27.40 4.10 -15.93
CA ASP A 103 27.56 3.23 -17.07
C ASP A 103 27.93 4.01 -18.33
N HIS A 104 27.30 5.15 -18.55
CA HIS A 104 27.55 6.01 -19.67
C HIS A 104 28.98 6.57 -19.60
N LYS A 105 29.43 6.95 -18.43
CA LYS A 105 30.76 7.47 -18.20
C LYS A 105 31.82 6.42 -18.46
N ASP A 106 31.58 5.19 -18.02
CA ASP A 106 32.50 4.06 -18.28
C ASP A 106 32.63 3.76 -19.76
N GLN A 107 31.52 3.82 -20.50
CA GLN A 107 31.52 3.63 -21.94
C GLN A 107 32.32 4.71 -22.66
N THR A 108 32.20 5.94 -22.21
CA THR A 108 32.93 7.07 -22.79
C THR A 108 34.44 6.91 -22.54
N ASP A 109 34.82 6.49 -21.34
CA ASP A 109 36.20 6.25 -20.98
C ASP A 109 36.82 5.11 -21.82
N HIS A 110 36.02 4.09 -22.16
CA HIS A 110 36.45 2.99 -22.96
C HIS A 110 36.67 3.37 -24.42
N VAL A 111 35.95 4.34 -24.93
CA VAL A 111 36.06 4.79 -26.32
C VAL A 111 37.35 5.59 -26.53
N ASP A 112 37.78 6.33 -25.54
CA ASP A 112 39.02 7.09 -25.58
C ASP A 112 40.24 6.23 -25.40
#